data_014348324467a01609318c21ad621bd7
#
_entry.id   014348324467a01609318c21ad621bd7
#
_cell.length_a   1.000
_cell.length_b   1.000
_cell.length_c   1.000
_cell.angle_alpha   90.00
_cell.angle_beta   90.00
_cell.angle_gamma   90.00
#
_symmetry.space_group_name_H-M   'P 1'
#
loop_
_entity.id
_entity.type
_entity.pdbx_description
1 polymer ?
#
loop_
_entity_poly.entity_id
_entity_poly.type
_entity_poly.pdbx_seq_one_letter_code
_entity_poly.pdbx_strand_id
1 'polypeptide(L)'
;MLASKLKMVADKYNQSLQTKKETEIYIFLMKEMETAARAGRYKYEYEYDGGNPPCRIDTLIKMLDKEGYRVFTYYEDYSGLEIMTISWEDLRND
;
A
#
# COMPACT_ATOMS: atom_id res chain seq x y z
N MET A 1 -31.31 15.83 1.10
CA MET A 1 -30.67 15.45 -0.15
C MET A 1 -29.41 16.20 -0.48
N LEU A 2 -29.48 17.53 -0.52
CA LEU A 2 -28.28 18.34 -0.70
C LEU A 2 -27.27 18.13 0.43
N ALA A 3 -27.75 18.00 1.67
CA ALA A 3 -26.88 17.78 2.83
C ALA A 3 -26.12 16.46 2.73
N SER A 4 -26.79 15.40 2.26
CA SER A 4 -26.13 14.09 2.08
C SER A 4 -25.04 14.16 1.01
N LYS A 5 -25.31 14.88 -0.07
CA LYS A 5 -24.36 15.03 -1.17
C LYS A 5 -23.13 15.82 -0.73
N LEU A 6 -23.34 16.89 0.04
CA LEU A 6 -22.25 17.70 0.57
C LEU A 6 -21.40 16.89 1.56
N LYS A 7 -22.03 16.07 2.38
CA LYS A 7 -21.31 15.21 3.31
C LYS A 7 -20.43 14.22 2.56
N MET A 8 -20.95 13.62 1.50
CA MET A 8 -20.17 12.70 0.68
C MET A 8 -18.94 13.36 0.06
N VAL A 9 -19.10 14.58 -0.43
CA VAL A 9 -17.98 15.33 -1.00
C VAL A 9 -16.94 15.64 0.06
N ALA A 10 -17.38 16.10 1.24
CA ALA A 10 -16.47 16.39 2.34
C ALA A 10 -15.77 15.15 2.85
N ASP A 11 -16.47 14.02 2.97
CA ASP A 11 -15.89 12.75 3.39
C ASP A 11 -14.81 12.28 2.42
N LYS A 12 -15.07 12.40 1.12
CA LYS A 12 -14.09 12.05 0.10
C LYS A 12 -12.85 12.94 0.17
N TYR A 13 -13.05 14.23 0.37
CA TYR A 13 -11.94 15.18 0.47
C TYR A 13 -11.08 14.88 1.70
N ASN A 14 -11.73 14.71 2.85
CA ASN A 14 -11.02 14.39 4.10
C ASN A 14 -10.29 13.05 4.01
N GLN A 15 -10.92 12.06 3.41
CA GLN A 15 -10.31 10.75 3.21
C GLN A 15 -9.08 10.86 2.31
N SER A 16 -9.18 11.65 1.25
CA SER A 16 -8.07 11.90 0.33
C SER A 16 -6.88 12.54 1.06
N LEU A 17 -7.13 13.52 1.93
CA LEU A 17 -6.09 14.15 2.73
C LEU A 17 -5.45 13.18 3.73
N GLN A 18 -6.27 12.33 4.36
CA GLN A 18 -5.79 11.36 5.34
C GLN A 18 -4.94 10.26 4.72
N THR A 19 -5.17 9.95 3.44
CA THR A 19 -4.46 8.87 2.76
C THR A 19 -3.41 9.37 1.76
N LYS A 20 -3.06 10.65 1.83
CA LYS A 20 -2.12 11.23 0.87
C LYS A 20 -0.77 10.52 0.86
N LYS A 21 -0.20 10.27 2.04
CA LYS A 21 1.09 9.60 2.17
C LYS A 21 1.02 8.17 1.67
N GLU A 22 -0.05 7.46 2.01
CA GLU A 22 -0.28 6.09 1.56
C GLU A 22 -0.42 6.03 0.04
N THR A 23 -1.11 6.99 -0.54
CA THR A 23 -1.28 7.06 -1.99
C THR A 23 0.06 7.31 -2.69
N GLU A 24 0.88 8.20 -2.17
CA GLU A 24 2.20 8.49 -2.72
C GLU A 24 3.08 7.24 -2.72
N ILE A 25 3.08 6.51 -1.60
CA ILE A 25 3.86 5.28 -1.49
C ILE A 25 3.27 4.19 -2.39
N TYR A 26 1.95 4.10 -2.47
CA TYR A 26 1.28 3.16 -3.36
C TYR A 26 1.73 3.37 -4.82
N ILE A 27 1.76 4.61 -5.28
CA ILE A 27 2.20 4.94 -6.63
C ILE A 27 3.66 4.53 -6.83
N PHE A 28 4.51 4.82 -5.85
CA PHE A 28 5.91 4.41 -5.88
C PHE A 28 6.03 2.89 -5.99
N LEU A 29 5.27 2.17 -5.15
CA LEU A 29 5.29 0.70 -5.15
C LEU A 29 4.81 0.13 -6.49
N MET A 30 3.79 0.73 -7.10
CA MET A 30 3.31 0.27 -8.40
C MET A 30 4.40 0.35 -9.46
N LYS A 31 5.17 1.43 -9.46
CA LYS A 31 6.29 1.59 -10.42
C LYS A 31 7.37 0.55 -10.18
N GLU A 32 7.74 0.35 -8.91
CA GLU A 32 8.77 -0.63 -8.55
C GLU A 32 8.33 -2.06 -8.85
N MET A 33 7.06 -2.36 -8.58
CA MET A 33 6.49 -3.67 -8.87
C MET A 33 6.45 -3.93 -10.38
N GLU A 34 6.09 -2.92 -11.16
CA GLU A 34 6.09 -3.03 -12.62
C GLU A 34 7.50 -3.35 -13.14
N THR A 35 8.50 -2.64 -12.62
CA THR A 35 9.89 -2.89 -12.99
C THR A 35 10.31 -4.31 -12.63
N ALA A 36 9.94 -4.78 -11.44
CA ALA A 36 10.24 -6.14 -11.00
C ALA A 36 9.54 -7.18 -11.89
N ALA A 37 8.27 -6.94 -12.24
CA ALA A 37 7.51 -7.83 -13.10
C ALA A 37 8.11 -7.94 -14.49
N ARG A 38 8.59 -6.83 -15.04
CA ARG A 38 9.28 -6.81 -16.34
C ARG A 38 10.59 -7.58 -16.30
N ALA A 39 11.21 -7.69 -15.12
CA ALA A 39 12.41 -8.50 -14.92
C ALA A 39 12.08 -9.97 -14.65
N GLY A 40 10.82 -10.37 -14.73
CA GLY A 40 10.37 -11.75 -14.52
C GLY A 40 10.15 -12.12 -13.08
N ARG A 41 10.08 -11.16 -12.19
CA ARG A 41 9.86 -11.40 -10.77
C ARG A 41 8.36 -11.39 -10.45
N TYR A 42 8.01 -12.08 -9.37
CA TYR A 42 6.61 -12.19 -8.93
C TYR A 42 6.37 -11.55 -7.56
N LYS A 43 7.36 -10.87 -7.03
CA LYS A 43 7.28 -10.19 -5.72
C LYS A 43 8.21 -9.01 -5.67
N TYR A 44 7.90 -8.09 -4.74
CA TYR A 44 8.73 -6.93 -4.43
C TYR A 44 8.78 -6.76 -2.93
N GLU A 45 9.96 -6.49 -2.39
CA GLU A 45 10.16 -6.26 -0.97
C GLU A 45 10.43 -4.77 -0.72
N TYR A 46 9.60 -4.17 0.14
CA TYR A 46 9.71 -2.78 0.52
C TYR A 46 10.15 -2.69 1.98
N GLU A 47 11.30 -2.09 2.22
CA GLU A 47 11.87 -1.94 3.55
C GLU A 47 11.58 -0.55 4.09
N TYR A 48 11.20 -0.47 5.36
CA TYR A 48 10.98 0.79 6.04
C TYR A 48 11.27 0.65 7.53
N ASP A 49 11.45 1.80 8.21
CA ASP A 49 11.70 1.83 9.64
C ASP A 49 10.45 1.39 10.40
N GLY A 50 10.52 0.25 11.09
CA GLY A 50 9.40 -0.30 11.85
C GLY A 50 8.97 0.59 13.02
N GLY A 51 9.90 1.37 13.57
CA GLY A 51 9.61 2.30 14.66
C GLY A 51 9.06 3.64 14.20
N ASN A 52 9.25 3.97 12.92
CA ASN A 52 8.78 5.22 12.34
C ASN A 52 8.36 5.01 10.89
N PRO A 53 7.22 4.32 10.67
CA PRO A 53 6.78 4.00 9.31
C PRO A 53 6.47 5.26 8.50
N PRO A 54 6.68 5.22 7.17
CA PRO A 54 6.50 6.39 6.32
C PRO A 54 5.05 6.80 6.13
N CYS A 55 4.12 5.92 6.47
CA CYS A 55 2.70 6.17 6.33
C CYS A 55 1.93 5.19 7.23
N ARG A 56 0.61 5.21 7.11
CA ARG A 56 -0.23 4.21 7.80
C ARG A 56 -0.14 2.90 7.04
N ILE A 57 0.70 2.00 7.54
CA ILE A 57 0.98 0.73 6.87
C ILE A 57 -0.29 -0.13 6.71
N ASP A 58 -1.16 -0.15 7.72
CA ASP A 58 -2.42 -0.90 7.65
C ASP A 58 -3.27 -0.45 6.48
N THR A 59 -3.35 0.86 6.26
CA THR A 59 -4.12 1.43 5.16
C THR A 59 -3.50 1.07 3.82
N LEU A 60 -2.17 1.15 3.73
CA LEU A 60 -1.45 0.78 2.52
C LEU A 60 -1.67 -0.70 2.18
N ILE A 61 -1.60 -1.58 3.18
CA ILE A 61 -1.85 -3.01 2.99
C ILE A 61 -3.26 -3.26 2.47
N LYS A 62 -4.25 -2.56 3.03
CA LYS A 62 -5.64 -2.69 2.56
C LYS A 62 -5.79 -2.25 1.11
N MET A 63 -5.10 -1.18 0.71
CA MET A 63 -5.12 -0.71 -0.68
C MET A 63 -4.56 -1.77 -1.62
N LEU A 64 -3.45 -2.41 -1.25
CA LEU A 64 -2.82 -3.45 -2.04
C LEU A 64 -3.67 -4.72 -2.07
N ASP A 65 -4.21 -5.11 -0.92
CA ASP A 65 -5.05 -6.30 -0.81
C ASP A 65 -6.31 -6.17 -1.66
N LYS A 66 -6.90 -4.98 -1.71
CA LYS A 66 -8.08 -4.69 -2.52
C LYS A 66 -7.82 -4.94 -4.01
N GLU A 67 -6.59 -4.70 -4.46
CA GLU A 67 -6.19 -4.93 -5.84
C GLU A 67 -5.80 -6.39 -6.11
N GLY A 68 -5.86 -7.25 -5.11
CA GLY A 68 -5.60 -8.67 -5.27
C GLY A 68 -4.18 -9.11 -4.96
N TYR A 69 -3.32 -8.20 -4.53
CA TYR A 69 -1.96 -8.55 -4.16
C TYR A 69 -1.93 -9.23 -2.80
N ARG A 70 -0.99 -10.12 -2.61
CA ARG A 70 -0.72 -10.72 -1.31
C ARG A 70 0.37 -9.91 -0.63
N VAL A 71 0.13 -9.51 0.62
CA VAL A 71 1.06 -8.67 1.36
C VAL A 71 1.40 -9.33 2.69
N PHE A 72 2.70 -9.47 2.95
CA PHE A 72 3.22 -9.97 4.20
C PHE A 72 4.17 -8.96 4.79
N THR A 73 4.16 -8.80 6.11
CA THR A 73 5.12 -7.95 6.80
C THR A 73 5.98 -8.80 7.72
N TYR A 74 7.25 -8.46 7.79
CA TYR A 74 8.22 -9.13 8.63
C TYR A 74 9.07 -8.08 9.33
N TYR A 75 9.15 -8.16 10.66
CA TYR A 75 9.94 -7.24 11.47
C TYR A 75 11.29 -7.86 11.80
N GLU A 76 12.35 -7.13 11.48
CA GLU A 76 13.72 -7.56 11.71
C GLU A 76 14.24 -6.94 13.00
N ASP A 77 14.35 -7.73 14.07
CA ASP A 77 14.68 -7.24 15.41
C ASP A 77 16.02 -6.53 15.47
N TYR A 78 17.03 -7.07 14.78
CA TYR A 78 18.39 -6.55 14.89
C TYR A 78 18.61 -5.23 14.14
N SER A 79 17.83 -4.95 13.13
CA SER A 79 17.98 -3.72 12.32
C SER A 79 16.89 -2.68 12.61
N GLY A 80 15.78 -3.11 13.23
CA GLY A 80 14.62 -2.25 13.42
C GLY A 80 13.83 -2.00 12.15
N LEU A 81 14.18 -2.68 11.07
CA LEU A 81 13.48 -2.55 9.79
C LEU A 81 12.29 -3.50 9.73
N GLU A 82 11.24 -3.05 9.06
CA GLU A 82 10.12 -3.91 8.71
C GLU A 82 10.13 -4.08 7.19
N ILE A 83 9.91 -5.29 6.73
CA ILE A 83 9.93 -5.62 5.32
C ILE A 83 8.54 -6.01 4.89
N MET A 84 8.00 -5.28 3.92
CA MET A 84 6.69 -5.59 3.34
C MET A 84 6.92 -6.32 2.03
N THR A 85 6.53 -7.58 1.97
CA THR A 85 6.62 -8.39 0.76
C THR A 85 5.28 -8.35 0.05
N ILE A 86 5.28 -7.87 -1.18
CA ILE A 86 4.09 -7.77 -2.02
C ILE A 86 4.25 -8.76 -3.16
N SER A 87 3.32 -9.70 -3.26
CA SER A 87 3.37 -10.78 -4.25
C SER A 87 2.19 -10.71 -5.19
N TRP A 88 2.43 -11.00 -6.47
CA TRP A 88 1.39 -11.08 -7.50
C TRP A 88 1.41 -12.44 -8.21
N GLU A 89 2.14 -13.40 -7.68
CA GLU A 89 2.23 -14.74 -8.26
C GLU A 89 0.87 -15.41 -8.36
N ASP A 90 0.07 -15.27 -7.30
CA ASP A 90 -1.27 -15.85 -7.23
C ASP A 90 -2.34 -14.78 -7.35
N LEU A 91 -2.16 -13.82 -8.23
CA LEU A 91 -3.12 -12.74 -8.39
C LEU A 91 -4.48 -13.33 -8.78
N ARG A 92 -5.50 -13.01 -7.99
CA ARG A 92 -6.85 -13.51 -8.25
C ARG A 92 -7.53 -12.66 -9.29
N ASN A 93 -7.79 -13.25 -10.42
CA ASN A 93 -8.56 -12.63 -11.50
C ASN A 93 -10.01 -13.07 -11.39
N ASP A 94 -10.69 -12.51 -10.42
CA ASP A 94 -12.12 -12.79 -10.25
C ASP A 94 -12.97 -11.75 -10.93
#